data_05337f4b9969b27fd974e3398a0231c6
#
_entry.id   05337f4b9969b27fd974e3398a0231c6
#
_cell.length_a   1.000
_cell.length_b   1.000
_cell.length_c   1.000
_cell.angle_alpha   90.00
_cell.angle_beta   90.00
_cell.angle_gamma   90.00
#
_symmetry.space_group_name_H-M   'P 1'
#
loop_
_entity.id
_entity.type
_entity.pdbx_description
1 polymer ?
#
loop_
_entity_poly.entity_id
_entity_poly.type
_entity_poly.pdbx_seq_one_letter_code
_entity_poly.pdbx_strand_id
1 'polypeptide(L)'
;YVTEASDPEGERQVSSVEVSLPRKLLSDGLVIVDTPGVGGLGSAHSAATIGALPMADAVVFVSDASQEFTGPELEFLQTARRMCPNVVCVLTKIDFYPAWRKIRDLNVGHLQRQGVEAEILCVSSSLRIHALRNNDRELNRESGFPPLANYLQNTIAANAERLSIRAAANEVVAVAAMLESQFRTERQALEDPDHAQQVVDNLTEAKAKAERLKSGVSKWQ
;
A
#
# COMPACT_ATOMS: atom_id res chain seq x y z
N TYR A 1 -13.60 1.92 21.44
CA TYR A 1 -12.53 0.90 21.19
C TYR A 1 -11.40 1.43 20.31
N VAL A 2 -11.53 2.61 19.69
CA VAL A 2 -10.61 3.12 18.65
C VAL A 2 -9.92 4.43 19.08
N THR A 3 -10.15 4.91 20.28
CA THR A 3 -9.58 6.17 20.75
C THR A 3 -8.73 5.95 22.00
N GLU A 4 -7.64 6.71 22.17
CA GLU A 4 -6.83 6.73 23.39
C GLU A 4 -7.69 6.92 24.66
N ALA A 5 -8.80 7.65 24.54
CA ALA A 5 -9.74 7.83 25.66
C ALA A 5 -10.46 6.55 26.11
N SER A 6 -10.55 5.52 25.23
CA SER A 6 -11.20 4.25 25.55
C SER A 6 -10.23 3.15 25.99
N ASP A 7 -8.95 3.35 25.83
CA ASP A 7 -7.88 2.44 26.27
C ASP A 7 -6.58 3.24 26.56
N PRO A 8 -6.58 4.09 27.60
CA PRO A 8 -5.49 5.03 27.90
C PRO A 8 -4.15 4.34 28.20
N GLU A 9 -4.19 3.10 28.69
CA GLU A 9 -3.01 2.33 29.08
C GLU A 9 -2.61 1.26 28.06
N GLY A 10 -3.35 1.13 26.95
CA GLY A 10 -3.04 0.16 25.88
C GLY A 10 -3.15 -1.30 26.32
N GLU A 11 -3.89 -1.58 27.39
CA GLU A 11 -4.02 -2.91 27.96
C GLU A 11 -4.63 -3.96 27.01
N ARG A 12 -5.43 -3.48 26.03
CA ARG A 12 -6.17 -4.38 25.11
C ARG A 12 -5.33 -4.89 23.96
N GLN A 13 -4.11 -4.38 23.75
CA GLN A 13 -3.20 -4.80 22.69
C GLN A 13 -3.87 -4.95 21.31
N VAL A 14 -4.77 -4.02 20.95
CA VAL A 14 -5.48 -4.03 19.67
C VAL A 14 -4.49 -3.64 18.57
N SER A 15 -4.21 -4.57 17.65
CA SER A 15 -3.30 -4.33 16.52
C SER A 15 -3.98 -3.69 15.32
N SER A 16 -5.27 -3.94 15.12
CA SER A 16 -6.06 -3.38 14.03
C SER A 16 -7.55 -3.37 14.36
N VAL A 17 -8.29 -2.44 13.77
CA VAL A 17 -9.75 -2.35 13.88
C VAL A 17 -10.33 -2.22 12.49
N GLU A 18 -11.28 -3.09 12.15
CA GLU A 18 -12.05 -3.00 10.93
C GLU A 18 -13.45 -2.45 11.20
N VAL A 19 -13.85 -1.44 10.43
CA VAL A 19 -15.15 -0.80 10.54
C VAL A 19 -15.89 -0.90 9.21
N SER A 20 -16.96 -1.68 9.16
CA SER A 20 -17.81 -1.80 7.99
C SER A 20 -18.80 -0.63 7.93
N LEU A 21 -18.79 0.12 6.84
CA LEU A 21 -19.65 1.29 6.64
C LEU A 21 -20.53 1.09 5.39
N PRO A 22 -21.86 1.32 5.47
CA PRO A 22 -22.76 1.25 4.33
C PRO A 22 -22.59 2.49 3.42
N ARG A 23 -21.48 2.56 2.70
CA ARG A 23 -21.15 3.66 1.79
C ARG A 23 -21.01 3.14 0.36
N LYS A 24 -21.61 3.87 -0.59
CA LYS A 24 -21.54 3.54 -2.01
C LYS A 24 -20.08 3.43 -2.51
N LEU A 25 -19.18 4.26 -1.99
CA LEU A 25 -17.76 4.22 -2.33
C LEU A 25 -17.10 2.87 -1.97
N LEU A 26 -17.60 2.19 -0.94
CA LEU A 26 -17.04 0.93 -0.42
C LEU A 26 -17.79 -0.32 -0.93
N SER A 27 -18.90 -0.15 -1.68
CA SER A 27 -19.76 -1.27 -2.12
C SER A 27 -19.05 -2.27 -3.03
N ASP A 28 -18.06 -1.79 -3.76
CA ASP A 28 -17.34 -2.57 -4.78
C ASP A 28 -16.05 -3.21 -4.22
N GLY A 29 -16.00 -3.38 -2.89
CA GLY A 29 -14.89 -4.03 -2.19
C GLY A 29 -13.70 -3.12 -1.88
N LEU A 30 -13.84 -1.79 -2.02
CA LEU A 30 -12.79 -0.85 -1.62
C LEU A 30 -12.60 -0.89 -0.09
N VAL A 31 -11.39 -1.18 0.35
CA VAL A 31 -10.95 -1.10 1.74
C VAL A 31 -9.98 0.08 1.88
N ILE A 32 -10.26 0.98 2.81
CA ILE A 32 -9.38 2.11 3.12
C ILE A 32 -8.69 1.81 4.45
N VAL A 33 -7.37 1.77 4.43
CA VAL A 33 -6.54 1.52 5.62
C VAL A 33 -5.94 2.85 6.07
N ASP A 34 -6.29 3.29 7.28
CA ASP A 34 -5.63 4.40 7.94
C ASP A 34 -4.37 3.90 8.66
N THR A 35 -3.24 4.50 8.34
CA THR A 35 -1.94 4.12 8.90
C THR A 35 -1.40 5.22 9.81
N PRO A 36 -0.60 4.88 10.82
CA PRO A 36 0.14 5.88 11.59
C PRO A 36 0.98 6.78 10.69
N GLY A 37 1.04 8.07 11.02
CA GLY A 37 1.76 9.06 10.20
C GLY A 37 3.24 8.73 9.99
N VAL A 38 3.75 9.04 8.79
CA VAL A 38 5.15 8.84 8.41
C VAL A 38 6.09 9.96 8.88
N GLY A 39 5.60 10.89 9.68
CA GLY A 39 6.31 12.10 10.13
C GLY A 39 7.51 11.92 11.06
N GLY A 40 7.97 10.70 11.28
CA GLY A 40 9.21 10.38 11.98
C GLY A 40 9.90 9.22 11.28
N LEU A 41 10.67 9.50 10.22
CA LEU A 41 11.50 8.49 9.57
C LEU A 41 12.46 7.87 10.59
N GLY A 42 12.25 6.58 10.90
CA GLY A 42 12.99 5.84 11.92
C GLY A 42 12.13 5.34 13.09
N SER A 43 10.83 5.68 13.14
CA SER A 43 9.90 5.11 14.12
C SER A 43 9.40 3.71 13.67
N ALA A 44 9.04 2.87 14.64
CA ALA A 44 8.41 1.57 14.35
C ALA A 44 7.14 1.69 13.48
N HIS A 45 6.46 2.83 13.55
CA HIS A 45 5.26 3.12 12.76
C HIS A 45 5.54 3.31 11.26
N SER A 46 6.67 3.96 10.90
CA SER A 46 7.06 4.07 9.48
C SER A 46 7.43 2.71 8.87
N ALA A 47 8.04 1.82 9.64
CA ALA A 47 8.35 0.46 9.19
C ALA A 47 7.07 -0.35 8.89
N ALA A 48 6.04 -0.24 9.74
CA ALA A 48 4.75 -0.90 9.52
C ALA A 48 4.04 -0.37 8.26
N THR A 49 4.03 0.95 8.06
CA THR A 49 3.44 1.57 6.86
C THR A 49 4.17 1.13 5.59
N ILE A 50 5.51 1.15 5.58
CA ILE A 50 6.31 0.69 4.44
C ILE A 50 6.09 -0.80 4.18
N GLY A 51 5.98 -1.63 5.24
CA GLY A 51 5.71 -3.06 5.12
C GLY A 51 4.36 -3.40 4.51
N ALA A 52 3.37 -2.50 4.61
CA ALA A 52 2.03 -2.66 4.02
C ALA A 52 1.96 -2.25 2.53
N LEU A 53 2.92 -1.45 2.03
CA LEU A 53 2.89 -0.93 0.66
C LEU A 53 2.78 -2.00 -0.43
N PRO A 54 3.50 -3.16 -0.35
CA PRO A 54 3.41 -4.19 -1.40
C PRO A 54 2.03 -4.84 -1.52
N MET A 55 1.22 -4.77 -0.46
CA MET A 55 -0.13 -5.33 -0.43
C MET A 55 -1.21 -4.32 -0.82
N ALA A 56 -0.83 -3.05 -1.00
CA ALA A 56 -1.76 -1.99 -1.34
C ALA A 56 -1.93 -1.87 -2.86
N ASP A 57 -3.17 -1.82 -3.33
CA ASP A 57 -3.49 -1.52 -4.74
C ASP A 57 -3.25 -0.05 -5.07
N ALA A 58 -3.33 0.83 -4.06
CA ALA A 58 -3.07 2.25 -4.19
C ALA A 58 -2.60 2.86 -2.85
N VAL A 59 -1.82 3.93 -2.97
CA VAL A 59 -1.39 4.77 -1.84
C VAL A 59 -2.00 6.15 -1.99
N VAL A 60 -2.73 6.57 -0.97
CA VAL A 60 -3.21 7.94 -0.81
C VAL A 60 -2.32 8.64 0.21
N PHE A 61 -1.34 9.41 -0.28
CA PHE A 61 -0.46 10.19 0.58
C PHE A 61 -1.15 11.50 0.97
N VAL A 62 -1.35 11.70 2.27
CA VAL A 62 -2.09 12.86 2.81
C VAL A 62 -1.15 13.82 3.52
N SER A 63 -1.13 15.07 3.10
CA SER A 63 -0.45 16.18 3.76
C SER A 63 -1.38 17.39 3.82
N ASP A 64 -1.07 18.38 4.66
CA ASP A 64 -1.86 19.62 4.68
C ASP A 64 -1.19 20.74 3.87
N ALA A 65 -1.97 21.78 3.58
CA ALA A 65 -1.50 22.90 2.77
C ALA A 65 -0.71 23.97 3.55
N SER A 66 -0.22 23.64 4.77
CA SER A 66 0.56 24.56 5.59
C SER A 66 1.98 24.79 5.05
N GLN A 67 2.56 23.78 4.41
CA GLN A 67 3.93 23.79 3.93
C GLN A 67 4.12 22.87 2.73
N GLU A 68 5.29 23.00 2.09
CA GLU A 68 5.73 22.09 1.03
C GLU A 68 6.08 20.71 1.59
N PHE A 69 6.07 19.69 0.72
CA PHE A 69 6.53 18.34 1.10
C PHE A 69 7.97 18.40 1.60
N THR A 70 8.18 17.81 2.75
CA THR A 70 9.50 17.69 3.37
C THR A 70 10.36 16.64 2.65
N GLY A 71 11.68 16.67 2.86
CA GLY A 71 12.60 15.66 2.33
C GLY A 71 12.15 14.23 2.64
N PRO A 72 11.87 13.90 3.92
CA PRO A 72 11.36 12.59 4.32
C PRO A 72 10.07 12.16 3.62
N GLU A 73 9.11 13.07 3.42
CA GLU A 73 7.87 12.77 2.69
C GLU A 73 8.12 12.45 1.22
N LEU A 74 9.05 13.15 0.57
CA LEU A 74 9.45 12.88 -0.80
C LEU A 74 10.18 11.53 -0.94
N GLU A 75 11.03 11.17 0.00
CA GLU A 75 11.69 9.85 0.05
C GLU A 75 10.66 8.71 0.23
N PHE A 76 9.66 8.93 1.09
CA PHE A 76 8.55 8.00 1.24
C PHE A 76 7.76 7.85 -0.06
N LEU A 77 7.43 8.95 -0.73
CA LEU A 77 6.70 8.95 -2.01
C LEU A 77 7.47 8.21 -3.11
N GLN A 78 8.79 8.38 -3.19
CA GLN A 78 9.64 7.60 -4.09
C GLN A 78 9.58 6.11 -3.79
N THR A 79 9.62 5.74 -2.52
CA THR A 79 9.54 4.34 -2.08
C THR A 79 8.16 3.78 -2.39
N ALA A 80 7.09 4.51 -2.05
CA ALA A 80 5.72 4.12 -2.34
C ALA A 80 5.50 3.90 -3.85
N ARG A 81 6.01 4.80 -4.71
CA ARG A 81 5.87 4.68 -6.17
C ARG A 81 6.58 3.47 -6.76
N ARG A 82 7.69 3.03 -6.14
CA ARG A 82 8.39 1.79 -6.54
C ARG A 82 7.63 0.52 -6.15
N MET A 83 6.90 0.56 -5.04
CA MET A 83 6.25 -0.62 -4.46
C MET A 83 4.77 -0.73 -4.84
N CYS A 84 4.11 0.40 -5.12
CA CYS A 84 2.71 0.48 -5.46
C CYS A 84 2.52 1.24 -6.79
N PRO A 85 1.77 0.68 -7.76
CA PRO A 85 1.61 1.29 -9.08
C PRO A 85 0.78 2.57 -9.06
N ASN A 86 -0.12 2.71 -8.08
CA ASN A 86 -1.03 3.83 -7.97
C ASN A 86 -0.70 4.66 -6.74
N VAL A 87 -0.16 5.85 -6.95
CA VAL A 87 0.11 6.83 -5.88
C VAL A 87 -0.58 8.13 -6.22
N VAL A 88 -1.37 8.66 -5.29
CA VAL A 88 -2.00 9.97 -5.36
C VAL A 88 -1.68 10.76 -4.10
N CYS A 89 -1.40 12.03 -4.26
CA CYS A 89 -1.21 12.95 -3.14
C CYS A 89 -2.51 13.72 -2.87
N VAL A 90 -2.88 13.87 -1.62
CA VAL A 90 -4.03 14.66 -1.20
C VAL A 90 -3.55 15.79 -0.31
N LEU A 91 -3.71 17.02 -0.79
CA LEU A 91 -3.39 18.24 -0.04
C LEU A 91 -4.65 18.71 0.67
N THR A 92 -4.66 18.63 1.99
CA THR A 92 -5.83 18.95 2.82
C THR A 92 -5.83 20.37 3.34
N LYS A 93 -6.93 20.79 4.00
CA LYS A 93 -7.09 22.08 4.67
C LYS A 93 -6.95 23.30 3.75
N ILE A 94 -7.38 23.15 2.48
CA ILE A 94 -7.30 24.27 1.51
C ILE A 94 -8.21 25.44 1.84
N ASP A 95 -9.20 25.25 2.71
CA ASP A 95 -10.04 26.28 3.29
C ASP A 95 -9.33 27.13 4.34
N PHE A 96 -8.33 26.55 5.01
CA PHE A 96 -7.61 27.18 6.11
C PHE A 96 -6.36 27.93 5.64
N TYR A 97 -5.69 27.45 4.59
CA TYR A 97 -4.43 28.02 4.09
C TYR A 97 -4.64 28.75 2.74
N PRO A 98 -4.75 30.09 2.71
CA PRO A 98 -5.05 30.85 1.47
C PRO A 98 -4.01 30.63 0.36
N ALA A 99 -2.76 30.34 0.74
CA ALA A 99 -1.65 30.11 -0.21
C ALA A 99 -1.58 28.67 -0.74
N TRP A 100 -2.59 27.83 -0.50
CA TRP A 100 -2.55 26.40 -0.85
C TRP A 100 -2.24 26.13 -2.33
N ARG A 101 -2.66 27.02 -3.25
CA ARG A 101 -2.34 26.87 -4.69
C ARG A 101 -0.85 26.95 -4.95
N LYS A 102 -0.17 27.91 -4.29
CA LYS A 102 1.29 28.03 -4.37
C LYS A 102 1.98 26.79 -3.80
N ILE A 103 1.52 26.30 -2.66
CA ILE A 103 2.06 25.07 -2.04
C ILE A 103 1.85 23.87 -2.97
N ARG A 104 0.66 23.71 -3.57
CA ARG A 104 0.42 22.68 -4.58
C ARG A 104 1.42 22.75 -5.73
N ASP A 105 1.62 23.94 -6.32
CA ASP A 105 2.47 24.11 -7.48
C ASP A 105 3.96 23.83 -7.16
N LEU A 106 4.40 24.21 -5.96
CA LEU A 106 5.73 23.86 -5.45
C LEU A 106 5.89 22.35 -5.26
N ASN A 107 4.88 21.69 -4.69
CA ASN A 107 4.87 20.23 -4.50
C ASN A 107 4.87 19.48 -5.85
N VAL A 108 4.13 19.95 -6.85
CA VAL A 108 4.23 19.41 -8.23
C VAL A 108 5.67 19.50 -8.74
N GLY A 109 6.34 20.64 -8.55
CA GLY A 109 7.75 20.81 -8.92
C GLY A 109 8.70 19.87 -8.14
N HIS A 110 8.43 19.61 -6.87
CA HIS A 110 9.21 18.64 -6.08
C HIS A 110 9.04 17.21 -6.61
N LEU A 111 7.80 16.77 -6.87
CA LEU A 111 7.52 15.45 -7.43
C LEU A 111 8.21 15.25 -8.78
N GLN A 112 8.12 16.24 -9.67
CA GLN A 112 8.79 16.20 -10.98
C GLN A 112 10.30 16.06 -10.87
N ARG A 113 10.95 16.84 -9.99
CA ARG A 113 12.40 16.76 -9.75
C ARG A 113 12.84 15.41 -9.19
N GLN A 114 11.96 14.75 -8.43
CA GLN A 114 12.23 13.44 -7.85
C GLN A 114 11.81 12.28 -8.77
N GLY A 115 11.27 12.56 -9.96
CA GLY A 115 10.78 11.53 -10.88
C GLY A 115 9.56 10.76 -10.35
N VAL A 116 8.79 11.36 -9.45
CA VAL A 116 7.58 10.75 -8.89
C VAL A 116 6.37 11.22 -9.70
N GLU A 117 5.77 10.30 -10.44
CA GLU A 117 4.52 10.54 -11.14
C GLU A 117 3.34 10.31 -10.19
N ALA A 118 2.81 11.37 -9.61
CA ALA A 118 1.62 11.35 -8.77
C ALA A 118 0.79 12.62 -8.98
N GLU A 119 -0.54 12.46 -9.03
CA GLU A 119 -1.49 13.56 -9.06
C GLU A 119 -1.61 14.17 -7.67
N ILE A 120 -1.81 15.51 -7.58
CA ILE A 120 -2.10 16.19 -6.32
C ILE A 120 -3.56 16.67 -6.34
N LEU A 121 -4.40 16.04 -5.54
CA LEU A 121 -5.80 16.41 -5.32
C LEU A 121 -5.89 17.30 -4.08
N CYS A 122 -6.55 18.45 -4.21
CA CYS A 122 -6.65 19.44 -3.14
C CYS A 122 -8.04 19.42 -2.53
N VAL A 123 -8.15 19.23 -1.20
CA VAL A 123 -9.44 19.02 -0.54
C VAL A 123 -9.59 19.82 0.77
N SER A 124 -10.85 20.09 1.14
CA SER A 124 -11.25 20.57 2.46
C SER A 124 -12.35 19.69 3.05
N SER A 125 -12.05 19.03 4.14
CA SER A 125 -13.03 18.24 4.89
C SER A 125 -14.10 19.13 5.53
N SER A 126 -13.74 20.33 6.00
CA SER A 126 -14.68 21.29 6.59
C SER A 126 -15.73 21.72 5.57
N LEU A 127 -15.29 22.15 4.38
CA LEU A 127 -16.21 22.55 3.31
C LEU A 127 -17.10 21.36 2.90
N ARG A 128 -16.52 20.15 2.80
CA ARG A 128 -17.28 18.94 2.47
C ARG A 128 -18.38 18.65 3.48
N ILE A 129 -18.10 18.73 4.79
CA ILE A 129 -19.07 18.49 5.85
C ILE A 129 -20.19 19.54 5.80
N HIS A 130 -19.83 20.81 5.64
CA HIS A 130 -20.81 21.89 5.50
C HIS A 130 -21.68 21.73 4.27
N ALA A 131 -21.09 21.40 3.13
CA ALA A 131 -21.82 21.15 1.89
C ALA A 131 -22.85 20.02 2.02
N LEU A 132 -22.48 18.94 2.68
CA LEU A 132 -23.39 17.80 2.91
C LEU A 132 -24.54 18.15 3.86
N ARG A 133 -24.26 18.89 4.93
CA ARG A 133 -25.29 19.32 5.90
C ARG A 133 -26.33 20.24 5.28
N ASN A 134 -25.89 21.12 4.37
CA ASN A 134 -26.75 22.15 3.76
C ASN A 134 -27.23 21.73 2.36
N ASN A 135 -26.88 20.53 1.88
CA ASN A 135 -27.14 20.06 0.52
C ASN A 135 -26.65 21.07 -0.56
N ASP A 136 -25.51 21.72 -0.29
CA ASP A 136 -24.91 22.74 -1.14
C ASP A 136 -23.96 22.09 -2.15
N ARG A 137 -24.37 22.08 -3.44
CA ARG A 137 -23.60 21.47 -4.52
C ARG A 137 -22.37 22.28 -4.91
N GLU A 138 -22.44 23.60 -4.79
CA GLU A 138 -21.33 24.48 -5.16
C GLU A 138 -20.22 24.37 -4.14
N LEU A 139 -20.55 24.48 -2.87
CA LEU A 139 -19.61 24.27 -1.77
C LEU A 139 -19.00 22.85 -1.81
N ASN A 140 -19.80 21.85 -2.21
CA ASN A 140 -19.29 20.49 -2.42
C ASN A 140 -18.24 20.42 -3.52
N ARG A 141 -18.43 21.14 -4.62
CA ARG A 141 -17.45 21.24 -5.70
C ARG A 141 -16.17 21.94 -5.22
N GLU A 142 -16.32 23.04 -4.49
CA GLU A 142 -15.21 23.80 -3.91
C GLU A 142 -14.41 22.98 -2.90
N SER A 143 -15.03 22.05 -2.20
CA SER A 143 -14.35 21.16 -1.25
C SER A 143 -13.28 20.26 -1.87
N GLY A 144 -13.26 20.09 -3.21
CA GLY A 144 -12.32 19.20 -3.90
C GLY A 144 -12.59 17.71 -3.73
N PHE A 145 -13.60 17.32 -2.94
CA PHE A 145 -13.93 15.90 -2.71
C PHE A 145 -14.52 15.17 -3.93
N PRO A 146 -15.32 15.80 -4.83
CA PRO A 146 -15.80 15.08 -6.01
C PRO A 146 -14.70 14.51 -6.89
N PRO A 147 -13.61 15.24 -7.25
CA PRO A 147 -12.46 14.66 -7.94
C PRO A 147 -11.80 13.50 -7.18
N LEU A 148 -11.61 13.64 -5.87
CA LEU A 148 -11.02 12.57 -5.05
C LEU A 148 -11.91 11.31 -5.06
N ALA A 149 -13.24 11.46 -4.85
CA ALA A 149 -14.17 10.34 -4.90
C ALA A 149 -14.18 9.65 -6.26
N ASN A 150 -14.14 10.44 -7.34
CA ASN A 150 -14.06 9.93 -8.71
C ASN A 150 -12.74 9.17 -8.96
N TYR A 151 -11.62 9.67 -8.47
CA TYR A 151 -10.32 8.98 -8.55
C TYR A 151 -10.38 7.63 -7.83
N LEU A 152 -10.89 7.59 -6.60
CA LEU A 152 -11.00 6.36 -5.82
C LEU A 152 -11.93 5.33 -6.49
N GLN A 153 -13.07 5.75 -7.03
CA GLN A 153 -14.02 4.84 -7.70
C GLN A 153 -13.51 4.36 -9.06
N ASN A 154 -13.09 5.27 -9.92
CA ASN A 154 -12.83 4.96 -11.31
C ASN A 154 -11.39 4.55 -11.61
N THR A 155 -10.44 4.96 -10.77
CA THR A 155 -9.02 4.61 -10.97
C THR A 155 -8.61 3.45 -10.09
N ILE A 156 -9.05 3.41 -8.83
CA ILE A 156 -8.63 2.38 -7.88
C ILE A 156 -9.61 1.21 -7.89
N ALA A 157 -10.87 1.43 -7.55
CA ALA A 157 -11.85 0.35 -7.44
C ALA A 157 -12.08 -0.38 -8.79
N ALA A 158 -12.19 0.36 -9.89
CA ALA A 158 -12.36 -0.24 -11.22
C ALA A 158 -11.12 -1.03 -11.70
N ASN A 159 -9.93 -0.69 -11.22
CA ASN A 159 -8.71 -1.42 -11.54
C ASN A 159 -8.42 -2.58 -10.58
N ALA A 160 -8.98 -2.58 -9.37
CA ALA A 160 -8.76 -3.63 -8.37
C ALA A 160 -9.19 -5.00 -8.88
N GLU A 161 -10.33 -5.10 -9.56
CA GLU A 161 -10.80 -6.35 -10.17
C GLU A 161 -9.83 -6.84 -11.27
N ARG A 162 -9.37 -5.95 -12.14
CA ARG A 162 -8.39 -6.29 -13.18
C ARG A 162 -7.03 -6.68 -12.61
N LEU A 163 -6.58 -6.02 -11.55
CA LEU A 163 -5.33 -6.32 -10.86
C LEU A 163 -5.45 -7.66 -10.12
N SER A 164 -6.56 -7.95 -9.47
CA SER A 164 -6.84 -9.23 -8.82
C SER A 164 -6.83 -10.39 -9.82
N ILE A 165 -7.50 -10.24 -10.96
CA ILE A 165 -7.48 -11.24 -12.04
C ILE A 165 -6.06 -11.44 -12.57
N ARG A 166 -5.30 -10.37 -12.76
CA ARG A 166 -3.92 -10.44 -13.24
C ARG A 166 -2.98 -11.08 -12.23
N ALA A 167 -3.14 -10.77 -10.94
CA ALA A 167 -2.39 -11.42 -9.86
C ALA A 167 -2.68 -12.91 -9.80
N ALA A 168 -3.95 -13.30 -9.81
CA ALA A 168 -4.35 -14.71 -9.86
C ALA A 168 -3.81 -15.44 -11.10
N ALA A 169 -3.85 -14.79 -12.26
CA ALA A 169 -3.27 -15.35 -13.50
C ALA A 169 -1.76 -15.55 -13.37
N ASN A 170 -1.03 -14.60 -12.78
CA ASN A 170 0.41 -14.72 -12.56
C ASN A 170 0.73 -15.86 -11.57
N GLU A 171 -0.07 -16.04 -10.53
CA GLU A 171 0.10 -17.17 -9.60
C GLU A 171 -0.13 -18.51 -10.30
N VAL A 172 -1.16 -18.62 -11.14
CA VAL A 172 -1.41 -19.84 -11.93
C VAL A 172 -0.24 -20.14 -12.86
N VAL A 173 0.31 -19.11 -13.54
CA VAL A 173 1.48 -19.27 -14.39
C VAL A 173 2.72 -19.72 -13.60
N ALA A 174 2.93 -19.15 -12.41
CA ALA A 174 4.06 -19.52 -11.54
C ALA A 174 3.94 -20.97 -11.05
N VAL A 175 2.75 -21.39 -10.63
CA VAL A 175 2.48 -22.78 -10.22
C VAL A 175 2.64 -23.73 -11.41
N ALA A 176 2.14 -23.38 -12.59
CA ALA A 176 2.30 -24.18 -13.80
C ALA A 176 3.78 -24.36 -14.17
N ALA A 177 4.58 -23.28 -14.11
CA ALA A 177 6.02 -23.36 -14.38
C ALA A 177 6.76 -24.22 -13.33
N MET A 178 6.34 -24.17 -12.07
CA MET A 178 6.90 -25.01 -11.01
C MET A 178 6.60 -26.50 -11.25
N LEU A 179 5.36 -26.83 -11.62
CA LEU A 179 4.96 -28.20 -11.97
C LEU A 179 5.70 -28.70 -13.23
N GLU A 180 5.80 -27.85 -14.26
CA GLU A 180 6.56 -28.21 -15.47
C GLU A 180 8.03 -28.51 -15.15
N SER A 181 8.66 -27.71 -14.31
CA SER A 181 10.03 -27.94 -13.84
C SER A 181 10.15 -29.25 -13.09
N GLN A 182 9.20 -29.57 -12.20
CA GLN A 182 9.18 -30.82 -11.46
C GLN A 182 9.05 -32.02 -12.41
N PHE A 183 8.06 -32.00 -13.31
CA PHE A 183 7.89 -33.10 -14.28
C PHE A 183 9.06 -33.24 -15.23
N ARG A 184 9.70 -32.15 -15.62
CA ARG A 184 10.91 -32.18 -16.43
C ARG A 184 12.05 -32.88 -15.69
N THR A 185 12.23 -32.61 -14.40
CA THR A 185 13.22 -33.21 -13.53
C THR A 185 12.93 -34.70 -13.33
N GLU A 186 11.65 -35.05 -13.06
CA GLU A 186 11.24 -36.46 -12.93
C GLU A 186 11.46 -37.25 -14.24
N ARG A 187 11.10 -36.67 -15.38
CA ARG A 187 11.36 -37.29 -16.69
C ARG A 187 12.85 -37.51 -16.94
N GLN A 188 13.67 -36.52 -16.64
CA GLN A 188 15.12 -36.60 -16.82
C GLN A 188 15.75 -37.68 -15.91
N ALA A 189 15.23 -37.83 -14.69
CA ALA A 189 15.63 -38.86 -13.74
C ALA A 189 15.24 -40.28 -14.23
N LEU A 190 14.14 -40.42 -14.97
CA LEU A 190 13.70 -41.66 -15.57
C LEU A 190 14.51 -42.03 -16.85
N GLU A 191 14.89 -41.00 -17.61
CA GLU A 191 15.67 -41.15 -18.85
C GLU A 191 17.17 -41.43 -18.58
N ASP A 192 17.69 -40.94 -17.44
CA ASP A 192 19.09 -41.12 -17.02
C ASP A 192 19.17 -41.49 -15.51
N PRO A 193 19.12 -42.80 -15.18
CA PRO A 193 19.12 -43.26 -13.78
C PRO A 193 20.40 -42.93 -13.00
N ASP A 194 21.56 -42.82 -13.69
CA ASP A 194 22.82 -42.49 -13.03
C ASP A 194 22.85 -41.00 -12.58
N HIS A 195 22.22 -40.14 -13.38
CA HIS A 195 22.03 -38.75 -13.01
C HIS A 195 21.00 -38.57 -11.87
N ALA A 196 19.98 -39.45 -11.82
CA ALA A 196 18.97 -39.44 -10.76
C ALA A 196 19.58 -39.68 -9.38
N GLN A 197 20.53 -40.58 -9.23
CA GLN A 197 21.19 -40.83 -7.97
C GLN A 197 22.02 -39.62 -7.49
N GLN A 198 22.69 -38.94 -8.38
CA GLN A 198 23.44 -37.73 -8.08
C GLN A 198 22.53 -36.59 -7.59
N VAL A 199 21.34 -36.44 -8.17
CA VAL A 199 20.32 -35.45 -7.73
C VAL A 199 19.78 -35.78 -6.34
N VAL A 200 19.52 -37.08 -6.05
CA VAL A 200 19.07 -37.51 -4.71
C VAL A 200 20.16 -37.27 -3.66
N ASP A 201 21.41 -37.53 -3.98
CA ASP A 201 22.55 -37.32 -3.09
C ASP A 201 22.70 -35.81 -2.77
N ASN A 202 22.64 -34.95 -3.79
CA ASN A 202 22.72 -33.50 -3.65
C ASN A 202 21.53 -32.91 -2.83
N LEU A 203 20.31 -33.42 -3.05
CA LEU A 203 19.12 -33.01 -2.28
C LEU A 203 19.20 -33.44 -0.82
N THR A 204 19.74 -34.64 -0.57
CA THR A 204 19.94 -35.17 0.77
C THR A 204 20.96 -34.33 1.53
N GLU A 205 22.04 -33.94 0.88
CA GLU A 205 23.07 -33.08 1.45
C GLU A 205 22.53 -31.65 1.73
N ALA A 206 21.77 -31.09 0.79
CA ALA A 206 21.13 -29.78 0.95
C ALA A 206 20.10 -29.79 2.11
N LYS A 207 19.30 -30.85 2.25
CA LYS A 207 18.37 -31.05 3.36
C LYS A 207 19.10 -31.13 4.70
N ALA A 208 20.16 -31.92 4.79
CA ALA A 208 20.96 -32.03 6.01
C ALA A 208 21.59 -30.69 6.41
N LYS A 209 22.03 -29.89 5.42
CA LYS A 209 22.58 -28.54 5.63
C LYS A 209 21.52 -27.56 6.12
N ALA A 210 20.31 -27.61 5.57
CA ALA A 210 19.18 -26.80 5.99
C ALA A 210 18.72 -27.15 7.42
N GLU A 211 18.67 -28.43 7.77
CA GLU A 211 18.34 -28.89 9.12
C GLU A 211 19.39 -28.48 10.15
N ARG A 212 20.69 -28.50 9.81
CA ARG A 212 21.76 -27.98 10.66
C ARG A 212 21.65 -26.46 10.88
N LEU A 213 21.30 -25.69 9.86
CA LEU A 213 21.05 -24.26 9.97
C LEU A 213 19.86 -23.98 10.87
N LYS A 214 18.75 -24.72 10.69
CA LYS A 214 17.54 -24.59 11.52
C LYS A 214 17.82 -24.91 13.01
N SER A 215 18.60 -25.96 13.30
CA SER A 215 19.00 -26.31 14.68
C SER A 215 20.05 -25.34 15.27
N GLY A 216 20.85 -24.68 14.43
CA GLY A 216 21.79 -23.63 14.85
C GLY A 216 21.08 -22.34 15.27
N VAL A 217 20.00 -21.95 14.58
CA VAL A 217 19.22 -20.73 14.88
C VAL A 217 18.43 -20.88 16.18
N SER A 218 17.94 -22.08 16.52
CA SER A 218 17.19 -22.32 17.77
C SER A 218 18.04 -22.35 19.04
N LYS A 219 19.38 -22.21 18.93
CA LYS A 219 20.29 -22.09 20.10
C LYS A 219 20.60 -20.66 20.49
N TRP A 220 20.03 -19.66 19.82
CA TRP A 220 20.24 -18.23 20.07
C TRP A 220 18.95 -17.50 20.54
N GLN A 221 17.94 -18.24 20.99
CA GLN A 221 16.76 -17.71 21.71
C GLN A 221 16.84 -18.06 23.20
#